data_5da11d6f0d54f3a2d3279db6f19675f3
#
_entry.id   5da11d6f0d54f3a2d3279db6f19675f3
#
_cell.length_a   1.000
_cell.length_b   1.000
_cell.length_c   1.000
_cell.angle_alpha   90.00
_cell.angle_beta   90.00
_cell.angle_gamma   90.00
#
_symmetry.space_group_name_H-M   'P 1'
#
loop_
_entity.id
_entity.type
_entity.pdbx_description
1 polymer ?
#
loop_
_entity_poly.entity_id
_entity_poly.type
_entity_poly.pdbx_seq_one_letter_code
_entity_poly.pdbx_strand_id
1 'polypeptide(L)' 'MNNLATIEKISEILPHSNADKLLIAKVRGYNIIVPKDKYSVGDVVLLIHPDSI' A
#
# COMPACT_ATOMS: atom_id res chain seq x y z
N MET A 1 -17.53 12.29 12.79
CA MET A 1 -17.30 11.69 11.47
C MET A 1 -15.94 11.01 11.47
N ASN A 2 -15.91 9.78 11.13
CA ASN A 2 -14.67 9.02 11.12
C ASN A 2 -13.93 9.20 9.81
N ASN A 3 -12.62 9.23 9.89
CA ASN A 3 -11.79 9.20 8.70
C ASN A 3 -11.70 7.76 8.21
N LEU A 4 -12.34 7.50 7.09
CA LEU A 4 -12.32 6.16 6.52
C LEU A 4 -11.08 5.91 5.68
N ALA A 5 -10.39 6.97 5.29
CA ALA A 5 -9.21 6.85 4.44
C ALA A 5 -8.23 7.97 4.77
N THR A 6 -6.94 7.66 4.61
CA THR A 6 -5.88 8.65 4.80
C THR A 6 -4.92 8.57 3.63
N ILE A 7 -4.25 9.69 3.36
CA ILE A 7 -3.23 9.74 2.33
C ILE A 7 -1.91 9.37 2.98
N GLU A 8 -1.29 8.31 2.50
CA GLU A 8 -0.06 7.78 3.07
C GLU A 8 0.99 7.59 1.98
N LYS A 9 2.24 7.63 2.41
CA LYS A 9 3.37 7.45 1.49
C LYS A 9 3.92 6.04 1.64
N ILE A 10 4.24 5.42 0.50
CA ILE A 10 4.86 4.10 0.50
C ILE A 10 6.27 4.22 1.05
N SER A 11 6.55 3.50 2.14
CA SER A 11 7.86 3.56 2.78
C SER A 11 8.82 2.52 2.21
N GLU A 12 8.30 1.40 1.72
CA GLU A 12 9.15 0.33 1.20
C GLU A 12 8.34 -0.52 0.23
N ILE A 13 9.02 -1.08 -0.77
CA ILE A 13 8.40 -2.01 -1.70
C ILE A 13 9.27 -3.27 -1.75
N LEU A 14 8.63 -4.42 -1.58
CA LEU A 14 9.29 -5.71 -1.58
C LEU A 14 8.69 -6.60 -2.66
N PRO A 15 9.48 -7.52 -3.22
CA PRO A 15 8.93 -8.44 -4.20
C PRO A 15 7.97 -9.43 -3.52
N HIS A 16 6.91 -9.76 -4.24
CA HIS A 16 5.98 -10.78 -3.79
C HIS A 16 6.55 -12.16 -4.16
N SER A 17 6.63 -13.05 -3.21
CA SER A 17 7.33 -14.33 -3.41
C SER A 17 6.62 -15.26 -4.38
N ASN A 18 5.31 -15.10 -4.54
CA ASN A 18 4.52 -16.02 -5.37
C ASN A 18 3.97 -15.38 -6.62
N ALA A 19 4.36 -14.14 -6.94
CA ALA A 19 3.79 -13.46 -8.09
C ALA A 19 4.83 -12.52 -8.69
N ASP A 20 5.12 -12.70 -9.97
CA ASP A 20 6.11 -11.88 -10.67
C ASP A 20 5.59 -10.48 -10.98
N LYS A 21 4.29 -10.33 -11.03
CA LYS A 21 3.68 -9.07 -11.45
C LYS A 21 3.10 -8.28 -10.30
N LEU A 22 3.31 -8.72 -9.08
CA LEU A 22 2.81 -8.06 -7.88
C LEU A 22 3.95 -7.76 -6.94
N LEU A 23 3.79 -6.68 -6.18
CA LEU A 23 4.75 -6.27 -5.18
C LEU A 23 4.02 -6.03 -3.86
N ILE A 24 4.77 -6.08 -2.78
CA ILE A 24 4.25 -5.75 -1.46
C ILE A 24 4.73 -4.35 -1.12
N ALA A 25 3.79 -3.44 -0.95
CA ALA A 25 4.09 -2.07 -0.56
C ALA A 25 3.82 -1.90 0.92
N LYS A 26 4.80 -1.40 1.65
CA LYS A 26 4.64 -1.12 3.07
C LYS A 26 4.20 0.32 3.23
N VAL A 27 3.01 0.47 3.80
CA VAL A 27 2.39 1.77 4.00
C VAL A 27 1.95 1.84 5.46
N ARG A 28 2.65 2.66 6.23
CA ARG A 28 2.30 2.92 7.62
C ARG A 28 2.10 1.64 8.45
N GLY A 29 2.99 0.67 8.27
CA GLY A 29 2.90 -0.58 9.01
C GLY A 29 1.98 -1.62 8.41
N TYR A 30 1.26 -1.26 7.36
CA TYR A 30 0.44 -2.21 6.62
C TYR A 30 1.20 -2.73 5.41
N ASN A 31 0.93 -3.97 5.04
CA ASN A 31 1.45 -4.55 3.82
C ASN A 31 0.30 -4.64 2.82
N ILE A 32 0.44 -3.97 1.69
CA ILE A 32 -0.59 -4.01 0.66
C ILE A 32 0.03 -4.57 -0.62
N ILE A 33 -0.80 -5.26 -1.39
CA ILE A 33 -0.36 -5.85 -2.65
C ILE A 33 -0.67 -4.84 -3.76
N VAL A 34 0.35 -4.51 -4.54
CA VAL A 34 0.21 -3.55 -5.63
C VAL A 34 0.75 -4.15 -6.91
N PRO A 35 0.24 -3.71 -8.06
CA PRO A 35 0.79 -4.15 -9.34
C PRO A 35 2.22 -3.66 -9.50
N LYS A 36 3.05 -4.52 -10.13
CA LYS A 36 4.39 -4.13 -10.49
C LYS A 36 4.37 -2.96 -11.47
N ASP A 37 5.32 -2.06 -11.33
CA ASP A 37 5.47 -0.89 -12.21
C ASP A 37 4.37 0.15 -12.10
N LYS A 38 3.47 0.00 -11.15
CA LYS A 38 2.43 1.01 -10.92
C LYS A 38 2.80 1.96 -9.80
N TYR A 39 3.58 1.49 -8.83
CA TYR A 39 3.92 2.27 -7.64
C TYR A 39 5.40 2.15 -7.34
N SER A 40 5.93 3.15 -6.66
CA SER A 40 7.32 3.19 -6.25
C SER A 40 7.43 3.71 -4.82
N VAL A 41 8.55 3.47 -4.19
CA VAL A 41 8.82 4.04 -2.87
C VAL A 41 8.72 5.56 -2.96
N GLY A 42 7.97 6.13 -2.04
CA GLY A 42 7.71 7.56 -2.02
C GLY A 42 6.40 7.98 -2.68
N ASP A 43 5.76 7.05 -3.40
CA ASP A 43 4.46 7.33 -3.98
C ASP A 43 3.42 7.48 -2.88
N VAL A 44 2.41 8.29 -3.19
CA VAL A 44 1.33 8.57 -2.26
C VAL A 44 0.13 7.73 -2.65
N VAL A 45 -0.46 7.06 -1.67
CA VAL A 45 -1.62 6.22 -1.89
C VAL A 45 -2.70 6.57 -0.88
N LEU A 46 -3.93 6.21 -1.22
CA LEU A 46 -5.05 6.40 -0.33
C LEU A 46 -5.29 5.10 0.42
N LEU A 47 -5.06 5.13 1.71
CA LEU A 47 -5.22 3.95 2.57
C LEU A 47 -6.60 3.98 3.20
N ILE A 48 -7.38 2.95 2.92
CA ILE A 48 -8.73 2.82 3.47
C ILE A 48 -8.65 1.93 4.71
N HIS A 49 -9.20 2.44 5.80
CA HIS A 49 -9.15 1.74 7.08
C HIS A 49 -10.33 0.78 7.19
N PRO A 50 -10.09 -0.53 7.28
CA PRO A 50 -11.16 -1.51 7.24
C PRO A 50 -12.04 -1.53 8.47
N ASP A 51 -11.56 -1.02 9.58
CA ASP A 51 -12.34 -1.00 10.82
C ASP A 51 -13.17 0.26 11.00
N SER A 52 -13.31 1.04 9.94
CA SER A 52 -14.04 2.31 10.01
C SER A 52 -15.51 2.17 9.66
N ILE A 53 -16.06 1.04 9.78
CA ILE A 53 -17.45 0.78 9.43
C ILE A 53 -18.39 1.27 10.50
#